data_629e27ce6cadbaad644379868b9b93bf
#
_entry.id   629e27ce6cadbaad644379868b9b93bf
#
_cell.length_a   1.000
_cell.length_b   1.000
_cell.length_c   1.000
_cell.angle_alpha   90.00
_cell.angle_beta   90.00
_cell.angle_gamma   90.00
#
_symmetry.space_group_name_H-M   'P 1'
#
loop_
_entity.id
_entity.type
_entity.pdbx_description
1 polymer ?
#
loop_
_entity_poly.entity_id
_entity_poly.type
_entity_poly.pdbx_seq_one_letter_code
_entity_poly.pdbx_strand_id
1 'polypeptide(L)'
;MFGYIVIDKQELKGKHVQEYSAYYCGLCNAIRDKFGQVNRIFLSYDITYLLIVMDSLITEDSKRIRKKVGCMKKVDLTCSASLAKYASFINMYLLVKKMEDNYIDDKSIVSRLVAKRIEKNINYKIARKTYIELISRVDNNLSKIIEFEKSPYKVSVDEMCVPFAEIMGDILSYPFRKRKINKQVYDFGYYLGRIVYLIDAFDDYEKDKEKGAFNPLSYFKVKDEKEIFEYSLAAINLTYMKLKESMSKLDLKKNKEIVENVVNYGIPKKVTTIVNSKQTNECGRCKK
;
A
#
# COMPACT_ATOMS: atom_id res chain seq x y z
N MET A 1 4.26 4.92 3.29
CA MET A 1 3.83 3.56 2.99
C MET A 1 3.15 3.05 4.23
N PHE A 2 2.01 2.48 4.07
CA PHE A 2 0.90 2.56 5.01
C PHE A 2 0.98 1.53 6.13
N GLY A 3 1.63 0.37 5.94
CA GLY A 3 1.78 -0.67 6.98
C GLY A 3 0.48 -1.36 7.42
N TYR A 4 -0.61 -1.17 6.65
CA TYR A 4 -1.90 -1.80 6.93
C TYR A 4 -2.12 -3.09 6.15
N ILE A 5 -1.34 -3.32 5.10
CA ILE A 5 -1.40 -4.52 4.26
C ILE A 5 -0.39 -5.55 4.79
N VAL A 6 -0.77 -6.29 5.80
CA VAL A 6 0.12 -7.28 6.46
C VAL A 6 -0.57 -8.64 6.57
N ILE A 7 0.24 -9.71 6.50
CA ILE A 7 -0.27 -11.06 6.75
C ILE A 7 -0.54 -11.28 8.25
N ASP A 8 -1.59 -11.99 8.59
CA ASP A 8 -1.72 -12.60 9.91
C ASP A 8 -1.04 -13.97 9.93
N LYS A 9 0.14 -14.02 10.56
CA LYS A 9 0.95 -15.24 10.62
C LYS A 9 0.30 -16.36 11.42
N GLN A 10 -0.61 -16.04 12.34
CA GLN A 10 -1.30 -17.04 13.17
C GLN A 10 -2.32 -17.84 12.35
N GLU A 11 -2.89 -17.18 11.33
CA GLU A 11 -3.89 -17.75 10.41
C GLU A 11 -3.26 -18.33 9.12
N LEU A 12 -1.93 -18.44 9.07
CA LEU A 12 -1.21 -19.02 7.93
C LEU A 12 -0.43 -20.27 8.32
N LYS A 13 -0.51 -21.32 7.48
CA LYS A 13 0.40 -22.46 7.60
C LYS A 13 1.84 -22.03 7.37
N GLY A 14 2.80 -22.64 8.08
CA GLY A 14 4.23 -22.29 8.00
C GLY A 14 4.79 -22.23 6.57
N LYS A 15 4.31 -23.10 5.67
CA LYS A 15 4.73 -23.09 4.25
C LYS A 15 4.36 -21.79 3.53
N HIS A 16 3.20 -21.19 3.82
CA HIS A 16 2.75 -19.94 3.20
C HIS A 16 3.48 -18.72 3.80
N VAL A 17 3.84 -18.78 5.09
CA VAL A 17 4.71 -17.79 5.72
C VAL A 17 6.11 -17.80 5.08
N GLN A 18 6.65 -18.99 4.79
CA GLN A 18 7.92 -19.14 4.07
C GLN A 18 7.83 -18.59 2.65
N GLU A 19 6.71 -18.86 1.94
CA GLU A 19 6.47 -18.34 0.59
C GLU A 19 6.39 -16.82 0.59
N TYR A 20 5.63 -16.21 1.50
CA TYR A 20 5.58 -14.75 1.68
C TYR A 20 6.99 -14.18 1.91
N SER A 21 7.78 -14.81 2.76
CA SER A 21 9.16 -14.41 3.04
C SER A 21 10.06 -14.51 1.80
N ALA A 22 9.81 -15.51 0.94
CA ALA A 22 10.55 -15.67 -0.31
C ALA A 22 10.25 -14.54 -1.30
N TYR A 23 8.99 -14.08 -1.40
CA TYR A 23 8.62 -12.89 -2.19
C TYR A 23 9.24 -11.62 -1.63
N TYR A 24 9.19 -11.42 -0.32
CA TYR A 24 9.83 -10.29 0.35
C TYR A 24 11.33 -10.23 0.05
N CYS A 25 12.03 -11.36 0.16
CA CYS A 25 13.43 -11.48 -0.19
C CYS A 25 13.69 -11.30 -1.69
N GLY A 26 12.79 -11.78 -2.55
CA GLY A 26 12.83 -11.58 -3.99
C GLY A 26 12.79 -10.12 -4.39
N LEU A 27 11.82 -9.36 -3.85
CA LEU A 27 11.70 -7.92 -4.05
C LEU A 27 12.91 -7.17 -3.48
N CYS A 28 13.38 -7.55 -2.29
CA CYS A 28 14.58 -7.01 -1.66
C CYS A 28 15.81 -7.13 -2.56
N ASN A 29 15.99 -8.29 -3.21
CA ASN A 29 17.08 -8.49 -4.17
C ASN A 29 16.88 -7.65 -5.44
N ALA A 30 15.66 -7.56 -5.97
CA ALA A 30 15.38 -6.75 -7.14
C ALA A 30 15.70 -5.26 -6.90
N ILE A 31 15.37 -4.74 -5.71
CA ILE A 31 15.73 -3.38 -5.29
C ILE A 31 17.26 -3.24 -5.25
N ARG A 32 17.97 -4.19 -4.61
CA ARG A 32 19.44 -4.16 -4.56
C ARG A 32 20.06 -4.12 -5.96
N ASP A 33 19.62 -5.02 -6.81
CA ASP A 33 20.23 -5.25 -8.13
C ASP A 33 19.95 -4.07 -9.09
N LYS A 34 18.86 -3.33 -8.91
CA LYS A 34 18.48 -2.19 -9.75
C LYS A 34 18.82 -0.84 -9.16
N PHE A 35 18.71 -0.68 -7.84
CA PHE A 35 18.82 0.62 -7.19
C PHE A 35 19.97 0.70 -6.17
N GLY A 36 20.63 -0.43 -5.88
CA GLY A 36 21.77 -0.49 -4.97
C GLY A 36 21.44 -0.97 -3.55
N GLN A 37 22.48 -1.40 -2.83
CA GLN A 37 22.37 -2.09 -1.54
C GLN A 37 21.63 -1.27 -0.47
N VAL A 38 21.90 0.04 -0.38
CA VAL A 38 21.33 0.92 0.64
C VAL A 38 19.81 1.02 0.53
N ASN A 39 19.28 1.03 -0.71
CA ASN A 39 17.85 1.22 -0.94
C ASN A 39 16.97 0.03 -0.47
N ARG A 40 17.57 -1.09 -0.07
CA ARG A 40 16.85 -2.24 0.52
C ARG A 40 16.14 -1.90 1.84
N ILE A 41 16.63 -0.92 2.59
CA ILE A 41 16.02 -0.49 3.86
C ILE A 41 14.62 0.11 3.66
N PHE A 42 14.32 0.54 2.44
CA PHE A 42 13.03 1.13 2.08
C PHE A 42 12.05 0.12 1.47
N LEU A 43 12.33 -1.18 1.60
CA LEU A 43 11.41 -2.21 1.14
C LEU A 43 10.07 -2.16 1.88
N SER A 44 8.97 -2.13 1.13
CA SER A 44 7.62 -2.08 1.66
C SER A 44 6.95 -3.46 1.71
N TYR A 45 6.26 -3.74 2.82
CA TYR A 45 5.36 -4.89 2.94
C TYR A 45 4.16 -4.76 1.99
N ASP A 46 3.64 -3.56 1.81
CA ASP A 46 2.52 -3.29 0.91
C ASP A 46 2.88 -3.67 -0.54
N ILE A 47 4.05 -3.23 -1.01
CA ILE A 47 4.51 -3.57 -2.37
C ILE A 47 4.86 -5.06 -2.51
N THR A 48 5.31 -5.70 -1.42
CA THR A 48 5.49 -7.16 -1.41
C THR A 48 4.16 -7.87 -1.61
N TYR A 49 3.10 -7.43 -0.94
CA TYR A 49 1.77 -8.00 -1.13
C TYR A 49 1.23 -7.76 -2.55
N LEU A 50 1.37 -6.56 -3.09
CA LEU A 50 0.99 -6.28 -4.48
C LEU A 50 1.73 -7.18 -5.47
N LEU A 51 3.03 -7.43 -5.25
CA LEU A 51 3.82 -8.35 -6.05
C LEU A 51 3.24 -9.78 -5.98
N ILE A 52 2.88 -10.25 -4.79
CA ILE A 52 2.25 -11.57 -4.59
C ILE A 52 0.92 -11.65 -5.35
N VAL A 53 0.06 -10.65 -5.23
CA VAL A 53 -1.21 -10.59 -5.95
C VAL A 53 -0.98 -10.66 -7.46
N MET A 54 -0.09 -9.83 -8.00
CA MET A 54 0.21 -9.83 -9.44
C MET A 54 0.76 -11.19 -9.91
N ASP A 55 1.67 -11.78 -9.16
CA ASP A 55 2.27 -13.07 -9.52
C ASP A 55 1.27 -14.23 -9.39
N SER A 56 0.28 -14.09 -8.50
CA SER A 56 -0.79 -15.08 -8.31
C SER A 56 -1.75 -15.18 -9.50
N LEU A 57 -1.80 -14.16 -10.34
CA LEU A 57 -2.69 -14.08 -11.53
C LEU A 57 -2.04 -14.64 -12.81
N ILE A 58 -0.78 -15.08 -12.74
CA ILE A 58 -0.08 -15.66 -13.88
C ILE A 58 0.26 -17.12 -13.63
N THR A 59 0.16 -17.92 -14.69
CA THR A 59 0.45 -19.37 -14.66
C THR A 59 1.93 -19.70 -14.77
N GLU A 60 2.74 -18.75 -15.24
CA GLU A 60 4.18 -18.94 -15.37
C GLU A 60 4.82 -19.25 -14.03
N ASP A 61 5.65 -20.29 -13.99
CA ASP A 61 6.35 -20.65 -12.76
C ASP A 61 7.32 -19.55 -12.34
N SER A 62 7.09 -19.04 -11.15
CA SER A 62 8.05 -18.18 -10.48
C SER A 62 9.28 -19.02 -10.17
N LYS A 63 10.41 -18.73 -10.82
CA LYS A 63 11.64 -19.48 -10.59
C LYS A 63 12.05 -19.31 -9.13
N ARG A 64 12.00 -20.41 -8.37
CA ARG A 64 12.58 -20.49 -7.04
C ARG A 64 14.10 -20.53 -7.17
N ILE A 65 14.77 -19.49 -6.75
CA ILE A 65 16.23 -19.41 -6.77
C ILE A 65 16.72 -19.39 -5.32
N ARG A 66 17.52 -20.38 -4.96
CA ARG A 66 18.20 -20.41 -3.67
C ARG A 66 19.49 -19.61 -3.74
N LYS A 67 19.53 -18.45 -3.09
CA LYS A 67 20.66 -17.52 -3.16
C LYS A 67 21.15 -17.17 -1.75
N LYS A 68 22.46 -17.08 -1.58
CA LYS A 68 23.08 -16.53 -0.36
C LYS A 68 22.94 -15.01 -0.39
N VAL A 69 22.27 -14.44 0.59
CA VAL A 69 22.02 -13.00 0.70
C VAL A 69 22.83 -12.44 1.87
N GLY A 70 23.93 -11.77 1.56
CA GLY A 70 24.85 -11.23 2.58
C GLY A 70 25.56 -12.32 3.38
N CYS A 71 25.77 -12.09 4.69
CA CYS A 71 26.37 -13.05 5.63
C CYS A 71 25.37 -14.10 6.14
N MET A 72 24.12 -14.07 5.69
CA MET A 72 23.03 -14.90 6.21
C MET A 72 22.82 -16.19 5.39
N LYS A 73 22.00 -17.10 5.96
CA LYS A 73 21.61 -18.38 5.37
C LYS A 73 21.09 -18.23 3.93
N LYS A 74 21.23 -19.28 3.13
CA LYS A 74 20.59 -19.36 1.79
C LYS A 74 19.09 -19.16 1.93
N VAL A 75 18.56 -18.15 1.25
CA VAL A 75 17.13 -17.80 1.26
C VAL A 75 16.55 -18.15 -0.10
N ASP A 76 15.37 -18.72 -0.11
CA ASP A 76 14.62 -18.93 -1.34
C ASP A 76 14.03 -17.61 -1.80
N LEU A 77 14.25 -17.29 -3.07
CA LEU A 77 13.71 -16.10 -3.73
C LEU A 77 12.70 -16.58 -4.74
N THR A 78 11.48 -16.09 -4.61
CA THR A 78 10.40 -16.44 -5.54
C THR A 78 9.78 -15.16 -6.08
N CYS A 79 9.79 -14.98 -7.36
CA CYS A 79 8.93 -14.06 -8.12
C CYS A 79 9.21 -14.14 -9.61
N SER A 80 8.25 -13.72 -10.43
CA SER A 80 8.50 -13.43 -11.84
C SER A 80 9.51 -12.28 -11.95
N ALA A 81 10.57 -12.44 -12.73
CA ALA A 81 11.62 -11.43 -12.88
C ALA A 81 11.08 -10.09 -13.43
N SER A 82 10.09 -10.14 -14.31
CA SER A 82 9.44 -8.95 -14.88
C SER A 82 8.61 -8.21 -13.83
N LEU A 83 7.82 -8.94 -13.03
CA LEU A 83 7.01 -8.36 -11.96
C LEU A 83 7.88 -7.84 -10.81
N ALA A 84 8.96 -8.54 -10.44
CA ALA A 84 9.90 -8.05 -9.45
C ALA A 84 10.60 -6.75 -9.88
N LYS A 85 10.96 -6.64 -11.17
CA LYS A 85 11.51 -5.40 -11.74
C LYS A 85 10.48 -4.26 -11.68
N TYR A 86 9.25 -4.54 -12.04
CA TYR A 86 8.15 -3.58 -11.96
C TYR A 86 7.89 -3.14 -10.51
N ALA A 87 7.67 -4.09 -9.60
CA ALA A 87 7.40 -3.82 -8.19
C ALA A 87 8.55 -3.07 -7.51
N SER A 88 9.81 -3.40 -7.83
CA SER A 88 10.97 -2.66 -7.30
C SER A 88 11.00 -1.20 -7.75
N PHE A 89 10.60 -0.92 -8.99
CA PHE A 89 10.46 0.45 -9.47
C PHE A 89 9.32 1.19 -8.76
N ILE A 90 8.13 0.58 -8.65
CA ILE A 90 6.98 1.17 -7.94
C ILE A 90 7.35 1.48 -6.49
N ASN A 91 8.04 0.56 -5.79
CA ASN A 91 8.52 0.80 -4.43
C ASN A 91 9.43 2.05 -4.34
N MET A 92 10.38 2.20 -5.26
CA MET A 92 11.26 3.36 -5.27
C MET A 92 10.55 4.64 -5.72
N TYR A 93 9.61 4.55 -6.65
CA TYR A 93 8.84 5.69 -7.13
C TYR A 93 7.95 6.28 -6.03
N LEU A 94 7.18 5.44 -5.32
CA LEU A 94 6.36 5.88 -4.20
C LEU A 94 7.19 6.38 -3.03
N LEU A 95 8.38 5.80 -2.81
CA LEU A 95 9.33 6.32 -1.83
C LEU A 95 9.80 7.73 -2.18
N VAL A 96 10.15 7.98 -3.45
CA VAL A 96 10.56 9.33 -3.90
C VAL A 96 9.43 10.32 -3.63
N LYS A 97 8.19 9.99 -3.99
CA LYS A 97 7.02 10.84 -3.73
C LYS A 97 6.84 11.15 -2.24
N LYS A 98 6.93 10.13 -1.39
CA LYS A 98 6.88 10.32 0.07
C LYS A 98 8.03 11.20 0.59
N MET A 99 9.24 11.07 0.03
CA MET A 99 10.36 11.90 0.45
C MET A 99 10.24 13.34 -0.04
N GLU A 100 9.63 13.56 -1.21
CA GLU A 100 9.31 14.89 -1.71
C GLU A 100 8.28 15.58 -0.81
N ASP A 101 7.24 14.87 -0.41
CA ASP A 101 6.20 15.30 0.51
C ASP A 101 6.78 15.68 1.89
N ASN A 102 7.52 14.78 2.52
CA ASN A 102 8.23 15.06 3.78
C ASN A 102 9.18 16.29 3.70
N TYR A 103 9.74 16.56 2.51
CA TYR A 103 10.58 17.75 2.33
C TYR A 103 9.72 19.02 2.25
N ILE A 104 8.54 18.95 1.65
CA ILE A 104 7.62 20.10 1.56
C ILE A 104 7.07 20.43 2.95
N ASP A 105 6.61 19.44 3.70
CA ASP A 105 5.93 19.61 4.98
C ASP A 105 6.91 19.88 6.12
N ASP A 106 7.89 19.01 6.32
CA ASP A 106 8.81 19.02 7.46
C ASP A 106 10.16 19.72 7.17
N LYS A 107 10.37 20.18 5.93
CA LYS A 107 11.68 20.72 5.45
C LYS A 107 12.84 19.74 5.64
N SER A 108 12.55 18.44 5.61
CA SER A 108 13.52 17.37 5.84
C SER A 108 14.59 17.32 4.74
N ILE A 109 15.79 17.83 5.02
CA ILE A 109 16.93 17.80 4.09
C ILE A 109 17.32 16.37 3.76
N VAL A 110 17.23 15.45 4.71
CA VAL A 110 17.54 14.02 4.51
C VAL A 110 16.59 13.42 3.48
N SER A 111 15.29 13.70 3.58
CA SER A 111 14.29 13.24 2.61
C SER A 111 14.60 13.73 1.21
N ARG A 112 14.95 15.01 1.06
CA ARG A 112 15.36 15.59 -0.23
C ARG A 112 16.60 14.91 -0.81
N LEU A 113 17.59 14.60 0.01
CA LEU A 113 18.82 13.93 -0.44
C LEU A 113 18.55 12.49 -0.90
N VAL A 114 17.69 11.76 -0.16
CA VAL A 114 17.27 10.40 -0.53
C VAL A 114 16.54 10.41 -1.88
N ALA A 115 15.53 11.28 -2.04
CA ALA A 115 14.80 11.42 -3.30
C ALA A 115 15.75 11.69 -4.47
N LYS A 116 16.59 12.73 -4.38
CA LYS A 116 17.55 13.09 -5.43
C LYS A 116 18.53 11.97 -5.77
N ARG A 117 18.97 11.19 -4.78
CA ARG A 117 19.87 10.05 -5.01
C ARG A 117 19.18 8.94 -5.84
N ILE A 118 17.92 8.63 -5.52
CA ILE A 118 17.14 7.63 -6.27
C ILE A 118 16.88 8.13 -7.70
N GLU A 119 16.47 9.38 -7.87
CA GLU A 119 16.19 9.97 -9.18
C GLU A 119 17.40 10.01 -10.11
N LYS A 120 18.62 10.16 -9.56
CA LYS A 120 19.86 10.10 -10.33
C LYS A 120 20.19 8.71 -10.84
N ASN A 121 19.61 7.65 -10.27
CA ASN A 121 19.88 6.27 -10.67
C ASN A 121 19.41 6.01 -12.11
N ILE A 122 20.28 5.42 -12.94
CA ILE A 122 19.99 5.18 -14.35
C ILE A 122 18.80 4.22 -14.55
N ASN A 123 18.68 3.17 -13.70
CA ASN A 123 17.55 2.24 -13.79
C ASN A 123 16.23 2.93 -13.42
N TYR A 124 16.23 3.88 -12.49
CA TYR A 124 15.06 4.69 -12.15
C TYR A 124 14.61 5.52 -13.35
N LYS A 125 15.54 6.21 -14.00
CA LYS A 125 15.27 7.04 -15.19
C LYS A 125 14.71 6.21 -16.36
N ILE A 126 15.30 5.03 -16.61
CA ILE A 126 14.82 4.11 -17.67
C ILE A 126 13.42 3.60 -17.32
N ALA A 127 13.19 3.15 -16.09
CA ALA A 127 11.91 2.65 -15.67
C ALA A 127 10.82 3.74 -15.70
N ARG A 128 11.14 4.97 -15.28
CA ARG A 128 10.23 6.12 -15.36
C ARG A 128 9.76 6.38 -16.80
N LYS A 129 10.68 6.30 -17.77
CA LYS A 129 10.32 6.41 -19.20
C LYS A 129 9.47 5.23 -19.68
N THR A 130 9.80 4.01 -19.22
CA THR A 130 9.07 2.79 -19.60
C THR A 130 7.63 2.80 -19.11
N TYR A 131 7.36 3.37 -17.94
CA TYR A 131 6.05 3.38 -17.27
C TYR A 131 5.41 4.78 -17.27
N ILE A 132 5.75 5.62 -18.25
CA ILE A 132 5.35 7.04 -18.29
C ILE A 132 3.82 7.23 -18.21
N GLU A 133 3.04 6.38 -18.87
CA GLU A 133 1.57 6.46 -18.84
C GLU A 133 1.01 6.19 -17.44
N LEU A 134 1.57 5.20 -16.73
CA LEU A 134 1.19 4.93 -15.35
C LEU A 134 1.57 6.09 -14.44
N ILE A 135 2.82 6.56 -14.57
CA ILE A 135 3.35 7.65 -13.75
C ILE A 135 2.51 8.91 -13.92
N SER A 136 2.14 9.28 -15.15
CA SER A 136 1.27 10.44 -15.39
C SER A 136 -0.07 10.34 -14.65
N ARG A 137 -0.70 9.15 -14.63
CA ARG A 137 -1.95 8.94 -13.88
C ARG A 137 -1.74 9.04 -12.38
N VAL A 138 -0.67 8.42 -11.87
CA VAL A 138 -0.34 8.48 -10.45
C VAL A 138 -0.01 9.91 -10.01
N ASP A 139 0.82 10.64 -10.78
CA ASP A 139 1.18 12.02 -10.47
C ASP A 139 -0.05 12.94 -10.50
N ASN A 140 -0.97 12.74 -11.45
CA ASN A 140 -2.23 13.49 -11.52
C ASN A 140 -3.10 13.25 -10.27
N ASN A 141 -3.21 12.00 -9.81
CA ASN A 141 -4.00 11.67 -8.62
C ASN A 141 -3.33 12.17 -7.33
N LEU A 142 -1.99 12.14 -7.24
CA LEU A 142 -1.26 12.77 -6.13
C LEU A 142 -1.51 14.29 -6.08
N SER A 143 -1.55 14.96 -7.24
CA SER A 143 -1.89 16.38 -7.32
C SER A 143 -3.31 16.67 -6.82
N LYS A 144 -4.30 15.81 -7.14
CA LYS A 144 -5.67 15.94 -6.61
C LYS A 144 -5.72 15.78 -5.08
N ILE A 145 -4.93 14.87 -4.49
CA ILE A 145 -4.84 14.74 -3.03
C ILE A 145 -4.38 16.07 -2.42
N ILE A 146 -3.30 16.65 -2.95
CA ILE A 146 -2.77 17.94 -2.48
C ILE A 146 -3.81 19.09 -2.67
N GLU A 147 -4.59 19.05 -3.74
CA GLU A 147 -5.68 20.04 -3.96
C GLU A 147 -6.80 19.89 -2.92
N PHE A 148 -7.17 18.66 -2.57
CA PHE A 148 -8.18 18.39 -1.55
C PHE A 148 -7.71 18.84 -0.15
N GLU A 149 -6.45 18.62 0.18
CA GLU A 149 -5.84 19.11 1.43
C GLU A 149 -5.88 20.63 1.55
N LYS A 150 -5.71 21.36 0.43
CA LYS A 150 -5.77 22.83 0.40
C LYS A 150 -7.18 23.39 0.44
N SER A 151 -8.19 22.65 0.01
CA SER A 151 -9.58 23.09 -0.08
C SER A 151 -10.58 22.01 0.34
N PRO A 152 -10.47 21.45 1.54
CA PRO A 152 -11.17 20.23 1.95
C PRO A 152 -12.70 20.42 2.08
N TYR A 153 -13.17 21.66 2.34
CA TYR A 153 -14.60 21.94 2.53
C TYR A 153 -15.46 21.79 1.26
N LYS A 154 -14.83 21.64 0.11
CA LYS A 154 -15.52 21.53 -1.20
C LYS A 154 -15.75 20.07 -1.62
N VAL A 155 -15.20 19.10 -0.88
CA VAL A 155 -15.11 17.70 -1.30
C VAL A 155 -15.61 16.81 -0.16
N SER A 156 -16.37 15.79 -0.48
CA SER A 156 -16.77 14.77 0.50
C SER A 156 -15.61 13.84 0.85
N VAL A 157 -15.67 13.20 2.02
CA VAL A 157 -14.67 12.18 2.42
C VAL A 157 -14.62 11.03 1.40
N ASP A 158 -15.77 10.66 0.83
CA ASP A 158 -15.83 9.64 -0.20
C ASP A 158 -15.06 10.02 -1.47
N GLU A 159 -15.14 11.28 -1.88
CA GLU A 159 -14.37 11.80 -3.02
C GLU A 159 -12.88 11.92 -2.70
N MET A 160 -12.52 12.28 -1.45
CA MET A 160 -11.12 12.35 -1.02
C MET A 160 -10.39 10.99 -1.09
N CYS A 161 -11.12 9.88 -0.92
CA CYS A 161 -10.55 8.54 -1.05
C CYS A 161 -10.24 8.14 -2.50
N VAL A 162 -10.92 8.74 -3.49
CA VAL A 162 -10.87 8.29 -4.89
C VAL A 162 -9.47 8.35 -5.49
N PRO A 163 -8.71 9.46 -5.38
CA PRO A 163 -7.41 9.54 -6.02
C PRO A 163 -6.43 8.47 -5.53
N PHE A 164 -6.42 8.19 -4.23
CA PHE A 164 -5.56 7.14 -3.68
C PHE A 164 -6.02 5.73 -4.09
N ALA A 165 -7.32 5.49 -4.14
CA ALA A 165 -7.89 4.25 -4.64
C ALA A 165 -7.53 4.02 -6.12
N GLU A 166 -7.60 5.06 -6.96
CA GLU A 166 -7.20 5.01 -8.38
C GLU A 166 -5.70 4.71 -8.52
N ILE A 167 -4.84 5.33 -7.71
CA ILE A 167 -3.39 5.04 -7.70
C ILE A 167 -3.15 3.54 -7.47
N MET A 168 -3.79 2.94 -6.48
CA MET A 168 -3.61 1.53 -6.16
C MET A 168 -4.20 0.61 -7.24
N GLY A 169 -5.36 0.97 -7.80
CA GLY A 169 -5.96 0.28 -8.94
C GLY A 169 -5.06 0.29 -10.17
N ASP A 170 -4.55 1.46 -10.54
CA ASP A 170 -3.63 1.63 -11.66
C ASP A 170 -2.32 0.86 -11.48
N ILE A 171 -1.69 0.96 -10.30
CA ILE A 171 -0.44 0.25 -10.01
C ILE A 171 -0.64 -1.27 -10.12
N LEU A 172 -1.70 -1.81 -9.53
CA LEU A 172 -1.91 -3.25 -9.53
C LEU A 172 -2.28 -3.81 -10.91
N SER A 173 -3.10 -3.07 -11.66
CA SER A 173 -3.62 -3.51 -12.95
C SER A 173 -2.67 -3.26 -14.14
N TYR A 174 -1.73 -2.34 -14.02
CA TYR A 174 -0.86 -1.94 -15.14
C TYR A 174 -0.14 -3.10 -15.84
N PRO A 175 0.41 -4.12 -15.15
CA PRO A 175 1.02 -5.28 -15.83
C PRO A 175 0.02 -6.08 -16.69
N PHE A 176 -1.26 -5.93 -16.43
CA PHE A 176 -2.36 -6.66 -17.10
C PHE A 176 -3.16 -5.79 -18.08
N ARG A 177 -2.73 -4.56 -18.39
CA ARG A 177 -3.47 -3.58 -19.21
C ARG A 177 -3.91 -4.06 -20.60
N LYS A 178 -3.26 -5.11 -21.13
CA LYS A 178 -3.62 -5.76 -22.41
C LYS A 178 -4.37 -7.08 -22.22
N ARG A 179 -4.72 -7.46 -20.98
CA ARG A 179 -5.38 -8.74 -20.66
C ARG A 179 -6.84 -8.50 -20.26
N LYS A 180 -7.71 -9.48 -20.51
CA LYS A 180 -9.14 -9.42 -20.14
C LYS A 180 -9.37 -9.24 -18.62
N ILE A 181 -8.46 -9.72 -17.79
CA ILE A 181 -8.54 -9.60 -16.32
C ILE A 181 -8.21 -8.21 -15.79
N ASN A 182 -7.81 -7.27 -16.63
CA ASN A 182 -7.36 -5.95 -16.20
C ASN A 182 -8.38 -5.24 -15.29
N LYS A 183 -9.66 -5.27 -15.67
CA LYS A 183 -10.73 -4.63 -14.89
C LYS A 183 -10.86 -5.21 -13.49
N GLN A 184 -10.87 -6.53 -13.36
CA GLN A 184 -10.99 -7.20 -12.05
C GLN A 184 -9.80 -6.88 -11.15
N VAL A 185 -8.60 -6.84 -11.73
CA VAL A 185 -7.36 -6.49 -11.02
C VAL A 185 -7.38 -5.02 -10.60
N TYR A 186 -7.86 -4.13 -11.46
CA TYR A 186 -8.05 -2.72 -11.13
C TYR A 186 -9.04 -2.55 -9.99
N ASP A 187 -10.21 -3.17 -10.07
CA ASP A 187 -11.25 -3.06 -9.04
C ASP A 187 -10.75 -3.55 -7.67
N PHE A 188 -10.00 -4.66 -7.64
CA PHE A 188 -9.37 -5.13 -6.40
C PHE A 188 -8.35 -4.11 -5.85
N GLY A 189 -7.47 -3.60 -6.70
CA GLY A 189 -6.49 -2.56 -6.31
C GLY A 189 -7.17 -1.28 -5.82
N TYR A 190 -8.23 -0.85 -6.49
CA TYR A 190 -9.03 0.31 -6.11
C TYR A 190 -9.62 0.18 -4.71
N TYR A 191 -10.32 -0.92 -4.42
CA TYR A 191 -10.90 -1.11 -3.08
C TYR A 191 -9.84 -1.36 -2.00
N LEU A 192 -8.71 -1.97 -2.36
CA LEU A 192 -7.57 -2.09 -1.46
C LEU A 192 -6.97 -0.72 -1.12
N GLY A 193 -6.82 0.17 -2.10
CA GLY A 193 -6.37 1.54 -1.87
C GLY A 193 -7.36 2.34 -1.03
N ARG A 194 -8.65 2.24 -1.37
CA ARG A 194 -9.70 2.95 -0.63
C ARG A 194 -9.75 2.55 0.85
N ILE A 195 -9.67 1.25 1.15
CA ILE A 195 -9.71 0.79 2.55
C ILE A 195 -8.46 1.21 3.32
N VAL A 196 -7.29 1.18 2.68
CA VAL A 196 -6.03 1.65 3.30
C VAL A 196 -6.11 3.13 3.64
N TYR A 197 -6.60 3.96 2.73
CA TYR A 197 -6.78 5.40 2.97
C TYR A 197 -7.73 5.68 4.14
N LEU A 198 -8.88 4.97 4.20
CA LEU A 198 -9.83 5.13 5.30
C LEU A 198 -9.28 4.66 6.64
N ILE A 199 -8.54 3.55 6.66
CA ILE A 199 -7.93 3.04 7.90
C ILE A 199 -6.84 4.01 8.39
N ASP A 200 -6.02 4.56 7.49
CA ASP A 200 -4.99 5.54 7.79
C ASP A 200 -5.60 6.80 8.41
N ALA A 201 -6.61 7.37 7.74
CA ALA A 201 -7.35 8.51 8.25
C ALA A 201 -7.96 8.25 9.63
N PHE A 202 -8.52 7.06 9.85
CA PHE A 202 -9.13 6.66 11.11
C PHE A 202 -8.10 6.44 12.22
N ASP A 203 -6.96 5.81 11.91
CA ASP A 203 -5.86 5.55 12.85
C ASP A 203 -5.23 6.88 13.35
N ASP A 204 -4.94 7.78 12.42
CA ASP A 204 -4.25 9.04 12.69
C ASP A 204 -5.18 10.20 13.14
N TYR A 205 -6.52 10.03 13.13
CA TYR A 205 -7.49 11.12 13.35
C TYR A 205 -7.20 11.98 14.60
N GLU A 206 -7.04 11.36 15.77
CA GLU A 206 -6.79 12.07 17.02
C GLU A 206 -5.46 12.84 17.00
N LYS A 207 -4.44 12.18 16.50
CA LYS A 207 -3.09 12.73 16.40
C LYS A 207 -3.00 13.91 15.42
N ASP A 208 -3.72 13.80 14.29
CA ASP A 208 -3.78 14.86 13.29
C ASP A 208 -4.57 16.04 13.83
N LYS A 209 -5.68 15.79 14.54
CA LYS A 209 -6.47 16.83 15.22
C LYS A 209 -5.65 17.59 16.25
N GLU A 210 -4.87 16.88 17.09
CA GLU A 210 -3.98 17.50 18.09
C GLU A 210 -2.89 18.37 17.46
N LYS A 211 -2.38 17.97 16.30
CA LYS A 211 -1.34 18.70 15.56
C LYS A 211 -1.89 19.80 14.66
N GLY A 212 -3.21 19.88 14.46
CA GLY A 212 -3.82 20.74 13.47
C GLY A 212 -3.47 20.34 12.01
N ALA A 213 -3.10 19.06 11.82
CA ALA A 213 -2.80 18.51 10.50
C ALA A 213 -4.10 18.15 9.76
N PHE A 214 -3.98 18.04 8.42
CA PHE A 214 -5.11 17.62 7.60
C PHE A 214 -5.47 16.16 7.90
N ASN A 215 -6.78 15.93 8.12
CA ASN A 215 -7.36 14.58 8.14
C ASN A 215 -8.75 14.64 7.50
N PRO A 216 -9.08 13.78 6.53
CA PRO A 216 -10.35 13.84 5.80
C PRO A 216 -11.57 13.68 6.71
N LEU A 217 -11.45 12.94 7.82
CA LEU A 217 -12.57 12.72 8.77
C LEU A 217 -12.97 13.99 9.51
N SER A 218 -12.08 14.98 9.63
CA SER A 218 -12.38 16.28 10.23
C SER A 218 -13.38 17.12 9.40
N TYR A 219 -13.63 16.71 8.15
CA TYR A 219 -14.52 17.42 7.21
C TYR A 219 -15.86 16.70 6.99
N PHE A 220 -16.17 15.72 7.81
CA PHE A 220 -17.53 15.22 7.91
C PHE A 220 -18.49 16.36 8.35
N LYS A 221 -19.71 16.34 7.82
CA LYS A 221 -20.75 17.31 8.22
C LYS A 221 -21.22 17.13 9.67
N VAL A 222 -20.74 16.12 10.34
CA VAL A 222 -21.01 15.78 11.76
C VAL A 222 -19.90 16.33 12.65
N LYS A 223 -20.25 16.82 13.81
CA LYS A 223 -19.28 17.43 14.78
C LYS A 223 -19.05 16.57 16.00
N ASP A 224 -19.88 15.56 16.24
CA ASP A 224 -19.74 14.65 17.38
C ASP A 224 -18.69 13.57 17.08
N GLU A 225 -17.72 13.41 17.98
CA GLU A 225 -16.65 12.42 17.86
C GLU A 225 -17.19 10.98 17.76
N LYS A 226 -18.28 10.68 18.46
CA LYS A 226 -18.93 9.37 18.39
C LYS A 226 -19.52 9.12 17.01
N GLU A 227 -20.18 10.11 16.42
CA GLU A 227 -20.73 10.00 15.07
C GLU A 227 -19.63 9.86 14.02
N ILE A 228 -18.51 10.59 14.18
CA ILE A 228 -17.32 10.44 13.29
C ILE A 228 -16.76 9.02 13.37
N PHE A 229 -16.65 8.48 14.60
CA PHE A 229 -16.19 7.11 14.81
C PHE A 229 -17.12 6.08 14.15
N GLU A 230 -18.43 6.16 14.41
CA GLU A 230 -19.44 5.24 13.83
C GLU A 230 -19.46 5.32 12.31
N TYR A 231 -19.43 6.53 11.76
CA TYR A 231 -19.39 6.73 10.31
C TYR A 231 -18.11 6.19 9.66
N SER A 232 -16.97 6.38 10.31
CA SER A 232 -15.68 5.88 9.83
C SER A 232 -15.69 4.34 9.78
N LEU A 233 -16.20 3.69 10.82
CA LEU A 233 -16.35 2.23 10.83
C LEU A 233 -17.32 1.73 9.78
N ALA A 234 -18.44 2.43 9.57
CA ALA A 234 -19.40 2.08 8.53
C ALA A 234 -18.77 2.17 7.12
N ALA A 235 -18.01 3.25 6.84
CA ALA A 235 -17.31 3.43 5.57
C ALA A 235 -16.22 2.37 5.35
N ILE A 236 -15.45 2.04 6.39
CA ILE A 236 -14.46 0.95 6.37
C ILE A 236 -15.14 -0.39 6.08
N ASN A 237 -16.21 -0.72 6.79
CA ASN A 237 -16.94 -1.98 6.63
C ASN A 237 -17.55 -2.12 5.23
N LEU A 238 -18.19 -1.07 4.70
CA LEU A 238 -18.73 -1.06 3.35
C LEU A 238 -17.63 -1.28 2.30
N THR A 239 -16.51 -0.57 2.46
CA THR A 239 -15.35 -0.73 1.56
C THR A 239 -14.74 -2.12 1.66
N TYR A 240 -14.69 -2.69 2.87
CA TYR A 240 -14.22 -4.05 3.11
C TYR A 240 -15.08 -5.10 2.40
N MET A 241 -16.40 -4.95 2.43
CA MET A 241 -17.31 -5.84 1.68
C MET A 241 -17.01 -5.77 0.17
N LYS A 242 -16.81 -4.57 -0.38
CA LYS A 242 -16.45 -4.37 -1.78
C LYS A 242 -15.07 -4.95 -2.13
N LEU A 243 -14.11 -4.83 -1.22
CA LEU A 243 -12.79 -5.45 -1.37
C LEU A 243 -12.91 -6.99 -1.45
N LYS A 244 -13.68 -7.61 -0.56
CA LYS A 244 -13.93 -9.06 -0.60
C LYS A 244 -14.63 -9.51 -1.88
N GLU A 245 -15.64 -8.77 -2.30
CA GLU A 245 -16.34 -9.03 -3.56
C GLU A 245 -15.37 -8.94 -4.76
N SER A 246 -14.52 -7.92 -4.82
CA SER A 246 -13.54 -7.77 -5.90
C SER A 246 -12.48 -8.88 -5.86
N MET A 247 -12.02 -9.29 -4.67
CA MET A 247 -11.09 -10.41 -4.51
C MET A 247 -11.68 -11.73 -5.03
N SER A 248 -12.97 -11.99 -4.77
CA SER A 248 -13.61 -13.22 -5.23
C SER A 248 -13.69 -13.36 -6.75
N LYS A 249 -13.55 -12.25 -7.49
CA LYS A 249 -13.54 -12.21 -8.96
C LYS A 249 -12.14 -12.44 -9.55
N LEU A 250 -11.10 -12.52 -8.71
CA LEU A 250 -9.73 -12.80 -9.15
C LEU A 250 -9.53 -14.30 -9.33
N ASP A 251 -9.06 -14.70 -10.52
CA ASP A 251 -8.68 -16.09 -10.82
C ASP A 251 -7.24 -16.34 -10.35
N LEU A 252 -7.07 -16.56 -9.04
CA LEU A 252 -5.78 -16.78 -8.41
C LEU A 252 -5.24 -18.18 -8.74
N LYS A 253 -4.15 -18.28 -9.49
CA LYS A 253 -3.52 -19.53 -9.92
C LYS A 253 -2.59 -20.13 -8.86
N LYS A 254 -2.07 -19.31 -7.96
CA LYS A 254 -1.15 -19.68 -6.87
C LYS A 254 -1.25 -18.68 -5.71
N ASN A 255 -0.67 -18.99 -4.56
CA ASN A 255 -0.60 -18.11 -3.38
C ASN A 255 -1.97 -17.62 -2.87
N LYS A 256 -3.05 -18.30 -3.22
CA LYS A 256 -4.41 -17.93 -2.86
C LYS A 256 -4.54 -17.68 -1.36
N GLU A 257 -3.98 -18.59 -0.53
CA GLU A 257 -4.04 -18.50 0.92
C GLU A 257 -3.33 -17.26 1.48
N ILE A 258 -2.27 -16.78 0.81
CA ILE A 258 -1.57 -15.57 1.24
C ILE A 258 -2.39 -14.33 0.86
N VAL A 259 -2.95 -14.31 -0.35
CA VAL A 259 -3.78 -13.18 -0.81
C VAL A 259 -5.03 -13.04 0.05
N GLU A 260 -5.73 -14.16 0.30
CA GLU A 260 -6.92 -14.20 1.13
C GLU A 260 -6.63 -13.90 2.61
N ASN A 261 -5.47 -14.30 3.13
CA ASN A 261 -5.09 -14.05 4.52
C ASN A 261 -5.02 -12.55 4.84
N VAL A 262 -4.42 -11.74 3.98
CA VAL A 262 -4.35 -10.29 4.21
C VAL A 262 -5.75 -9.68 4.24
N VAL A 263 -6.62 -10.07 3.31
CA VAL A 263 -7.97 -9.50 3.21
C VAL A 263 -8.87 -10.02 4.35
N ASN A 264 -8.84 -11.32 4.65
CA ASN A 264 -9.78 -11.92 5.60
C ASN A 264 -9.32 -11.80 7.07
N TYR A 265 -8.03 -11.65 7.32
CA TYR A 265 -7.46 -11.65 8.68
C TYR A 265 -6.58 -10.42 8.95
N GLY A 266 -5.62 -10.11 8.07
CA GLY A 266 -4.66 -9.03 8.28
C GLY A 266 -5.32 -7.65 8.43
N ILE A 267 -6.16 -7.27 7.48
CA ILE A 267 -6.90 -6.00 7.50
C ILE A 267 -7.88 -5.93 8.68
N PRO A 268 -8.78 -6.93 8.89
CA PRO A 268 -9.69 -6.90 10.05
C PRO A 268 -8.98 -6.81 11.38
N LYS A 269 -7.90 -7.58 11.57
CA LYS A 269 -7.10 -7.54 12.81
C LYS A 269 -6.51 -6.15 13.05
N LYS A 270 -6.02 -5.49 12.00
CA LYS A 270 -5.50 -4.13 12.11
C LYS A 270 -6.59 -3.15 12.51
N VAL A 271 -7.75 -3.20 11.87
CA VAL A 271 -8.92 -2.36 12.22
C VAL A 271 -9.33 -2.60 13.68
N THR A 272 -9.46 -3.85 14.11
CA THR A 272 -9.81 -4.20 15.50
C THR A 272 -8.78 -3.64 16.49
N THR A 273 -7.49 -3.72 16.17
CA THR A 273 -6.43 -3.15 17.02
C THR A 273 -6.59 -1.64 17.19
N ILE A 274 -6.89 -0.91 16.11
CA ILE A 274 -7.11 0.53 16.15
C ILE A 274 -8.36 0.87 16.95
N VAL A 275 -9.46 0.16 16.74
CA VAL A 275 -10.71 0.35 17.49
C VAL A 275 -10.49 0.17 18.98
N ASN A 276 -9.84 -0.91 19.40
CA ASN A 276 -9.55 -1.19 20.80
C ASN A 276 -8.65 -0.12 21.43
N SER A 277 -7.67 0.39 20.71
CA SER A 277 -6.79 1.47 21.22
C SER A 277 -7.55 2.77 21.45
N LYS A 278 -8.49 3.11 20.57
CA LYS A 278 -9.33 4.32 20.72
C LYS A 278 -10.30 4.20 21.91
N GLN A 279 -10.95 3.05 22.07
CA GLN A 279 -11.88 2.81 23.21
C GLN A 279 -11.17 2.82 24.57
N THR A 280 -9.93 2.30 24.65
CA THR A 280 -9.15 2.34 25.90
C THR A 280 -8.72 3.76 26.27
N ASN A 281 -8.43 4.62 25.29
CA ASN A 281 -8.09 6.03 25.52
C ASN A 281 -9.29 6.83 26.03
N GLU A 282 -10.51 6.56 25.55
CA GLU A 282 -11.74 7.18 26.08
C GLU A 282 -12.00 6.80 27.54
N CYS A 283 -11.85 5.53 27.90
CA CYS A 283 -12.01 5.07 29.28
C CYS A 283 -10.96 5.67 30.23
N GLY A 284 -9.74 5.93 29.77
CA GLY A 284 -8.68 6.59 30.52
C GLY A 284 -8.91 8.10 30.75
N ARG A 285 -9.62 8.79 29.82
CA ARG A 285 -9.98 10.22 29.98
C ARG A 285 -11.14 10.45 30.97
N CYS A 286 -12.06 9.51 31.11
CA CYS A 286 -13.15 9.59 32.10
C CYS A 286 -12.71 9.37 33.57
N LYS A 287 -11.45 8.97 33.81
CA LYS A 287 -10.90 8.73 35.15
C LYS A 287 -9.97 9.86 35.65
N LYS A 288 -9.85 10.94 34.92
CA LYS A 288 -9.18 12.19 35.36
C LYS A 288 -10.19 13.33 35.46
#